data_eb3f99f3f13c7fe90c027ff6589aea3b
#
_entry.id   eb3f99f3f13c7fe90c027ff6589aea3b
#
_cell.length_a   1.000
_cell.length_b   1.000
_cell.length_c   1.000
_cell.angle_alpha   90.00
_cell.angle_beta   90.00
_cell.angle_gamma   90.00
#
_symmetry.space_group_name_H-M   'P 1'
#
loop_
_entity.id
_entity.type
_entity.pdbx_description
1 polymer ?
#
loop_
_entity_poly.entity_id
_entity_poly.type
_entity_poly.pdbx_seq_one_letter_code
_entity_poly.pdbx_strand_id
1 'polypeptide(L)'
;MNEKLALVMVGLLSSFLFSCQNYMPKPKGYFRIEPTPAVYCALPVESLPYTFDCPESVSIDSLADHEVGSLTILYPELNASLYCGYVRLHTLDQLEKSLEEVRYLLTKQQKVVSIEERQYEDVDSHLYASLYVLKGDCVSPIQFVLTDSISQLFRGALYYNFQPSADSIAPVTEYLLKDVEKLIETFRWKK
;
A
#
# COMPACT_ATOMS: atom_id res chain seq x y z
N MET A 1 7.79 -72.69 15.36
CA MET A 1 8.09 -71.21 15.22
C MET A 1 7.66 -70.58 16.53
N ASN A 2 8.64 -70.17 17.33
CA ASN A 2 8.38 -69.84 18.75
C ASN A 2 7.50 -68.63 18.91
N GLU A 3 6.44 -68.75 19.72
CA GLU A 3 5.52 -67.65 20.07
C GLU A 3 6.24 -66.37 20.51
N LYS A 4 7.37 -66.52 21.18
CA LYS A 4 8.22 -65.38 21.58
C LYS A 4 8.83 -64.62 20.40
N LEU A 5 9.13 -65.30 19.30
CA LEU A 5 9.68 -64.69 18.08
C LEU A 5 8.59 -63.90 17.32
N ALA A 6 7.36 -64.44 17.31
CA ALA A 6 6.20 -63.77 16.70
C ALA A 6 5.84 -62.49 17.49
N LEU A 7 5.88 -62.46 18.80
CA LEU A 7 5.65 -61.28 19.63
C LEU A 7 6.70 -60.16 19.42
N VAL A 8 7.97 -60.57 19.26
CA VAL A 8 9.05 -59.59 18.97
C VAL A 8 8.89 -59.00 17.57
N MET A 9 8.49 -59.80 16.58
CA MET A 9 8.23 -59.30 15.21
C MET A 9 7.05 -58.33 15.16
N VAL A 10 5.96 -58.58 15.90
CA VAL A 10 4.80 -57.69 15.97
C VAL A 10 5.16 -56.37 16.69
N GLY A 11 5.97 -56.44 17.74
CA GLY A 11 6.47 -55.23 18.44
C GLY A 11 7.38 -54.36 17.57
N LEU A 12 8.24 -54.95 16.74
CA LEU A 12 9.07 -54.22 15.79
C LEU A 12 8.22 -53.58 14.65
N LEU A 13 7.20 -54.28 14.19
CA LEU A 13 6.33 -53.75 13.11
C LEU A 13 5.47 -52.59 13.56
N SER A 14 5.05 -52.56 14.84
CA SER A 14 4.27 -51.46 15.41
C SER A 14 5.08 -50.16 15.62
N SER A 15 6.41 -50.24 15.73
CA SER A 15 7.30 -49.09 15.92
C SER A 15 7.45 -48.24 14.64
N PHE A 16 7.15 -48.79 13.46
CA PHE A 16 7.22 -48.04 12.20
C PHE A 16 5.98 -47.21 11.89
N LEU A 17 4.92 -47.33 12.70
CA LEU A 17 3.65 -46.58 12.42
C LEU A 17 3.60 -45.17 13.06
N PHE A 18 4.60 -44.75 13.85
CA PHE A 18 4.65 -43.44 14.49
C PHE A 18 5.48 -42.40 13.75
N SER A 19 5.69 -42.54 12.46
CA SER A 19 6.29 -41.48 11.65
C SER A 19 5.25 -40.41 11.32
N CYS A 20 4.82 -39.67 12.32
CA CYS A 20 4.15 -38.39 12.10
C CYS A 20 5.20 -37.39 11.59
N GLN A 21 5.31 -37.22 10.28
CA GLN A 21 5.98 -36.07 9.69
C GLN A 21 5.09 -34.86 9.97
N ASN A 22 5.59 -33.95 10.81
CA ASN A 22 5.01 -32.62 10.88
C ASN A 22 5.09 -32.02 9.48
N TYR A 23 3.98 -32.04 8.76
CA TYR A 23 3.85 -31.34 7.50
C TYR A 23 3.96 -29.83 7.77
N MET A 24 5.15 -29.27 7.55
CA MET A 24 5.29 -27.83 7.44
C MET A 24 4.78 -27.43 6.05
N PRO A 25 3.64 -26.75 5.96
CA PRO A 25 3.19 -26.23 4.67
C PRO A 25 4.29 -25.33 4.11
N LYS A 26 4.73 -25.62 2.90
CA LYS A 26 5.66 -24.73 2.18
C LYS A 26 5.02 -23.37 2.12
N PRO A 27 5.75 -22.28 2.41
CA PRO A 27 5.22 -20.94 2.22
C PRO A 27 4.69 -20.83 0.80
N LYS A 28 3.48 -20.28 0.65
CA LYS A 28 2.89 -20.04 -0.67
C LYS A 28 3.89 -19.21 -1.46
N GLY A 29 4.34 -19.72 -2.61
CA GLY A 29 5.24 -18.97 -3.48
C GLY A 29 4.55 -17.67 -3.87
N TYR A 30 5.23 -16.55 -3.70
CA TYR A 30 4.77 -15.26 -4.20
C TYR A 30 4.72 -15.34 -5.73
N PHE A 31 3.74 -14.71 -6.34
CA PHE A 31 3.79 -14.44 -7.77
C PHE A 31 5.05 -13.60 -8.01
N ARG A 32 5.96 -14.10 -8.82
CA ARG A 32 7.13 -13.34 -9.24
C ARG A 32 6.64 -12.26 -10.21
N ILE A 33 6.47 -11.07 -9.70
CA ILE A 33 6.28 -9.88 -10.51
C ILE A 33 7.68 -9.47 -10.95
N GLU A 34 7.96 -9.55 -12.24
CA GLU A 34 9.14 -8.92 -12.85
C GLU A 34 8.67 -7.56 -13.39
N PRO A 35 8.68 -6.51 -12.58
CA PRO A 35 8.25 -5.21 -13.05
C PRO A 35 9.30 -4.70 -14.03
N THR A 36 8.86 -4.39 -15.22
CA THR A 36 9.65 -3.55 -16.13
C THR A 36 9.89 -2.21 -15.42
N PRO A 37 11.12 -1.64 -15.50
CA PRO A 37 11.35 -0.32 -14.92
C PRO A 37 10.27 0.66 -15.38
N ALA A 38 9.60 1.29 -14.43
CA ALA A 38 8.54 2.24 -14.73
C ALA A 38 9.12 3.45 -15.48
N VAL A 39 8.51 3.79 -16.60
CA VAL A 39 8.74 5.06 -17.29
C VAL A 39 7.73 6.04 -16.71
N TYR A 40 8.21 7.18 -16.22
CA TYR A 40 7.38 8.19 -15.61
C TYR A 40 7.15 9.37 -16.54
N CYS A 41 5.95 9.91 -16.53
CA CYS A 41 5.59 11.13 -17.24
C CYS A 41 4.81 12.07 -16.32
N ALA A 42 4.79 13.36 -16.66
CA ALA A 42 4.00 14.33 -15.92
C ALA A 42 2.50 14.01 -16.01
N LEU A 43 1.77 14.21 -14.93
CA LEU A 43 0.32 14.01 -14.85
C LEU A 43 -0.40 14.70 -16.01
N PRO A 44 -1.15 13.95 -16.88
CA PRO A 44 -1.74 14.49 -18.11
C PRO A 44 -3.03 15.29 -17.88
N VAL A 45 -3.24 15.88 -16.70
CA VAL A 45 -4.43 16.64 -16.34
C VAL A 45 -4.03 18.07 -15.95
N GLU A 46 -4.21 19.01 -16.89
CA GLU A 46 -3.76 20.40 -16.71
C GLU A 46 -4.64 21.22 -15.73
N SER A 47 -5.91 20.87 -15.57
CA SER A 47 -6.89 21.60 -14.77
C SER A 47 -6.71 21.46 -13.24
N LEU A 48 -5.85 20.53 -12.80
CA LEU A 48 -5.62 20.29 -11.38
C LEU A 48 -4.71 21.36 -10.76
N PRO A 49 -4.91 21.71 -9.46
CA PRO A 49 -4.12 22.72 -8.76
C PRO A 49 -2.72 22.24 -8.37
N TYR A 50 -2.31 21.09 -8.84
CA TYR A 50 -1.01 20.45 -8.60
C TYR A 50 -0.57 19.64 -9.82
N THR A 51 0.67 19.18 -9.80
CA THR A 51 1.22 18.22 -10.77
C THR A 51 2.23 17.31 -10.08
N PHE A 52 2.47 16.14 -10.65
CA PHE A 52 3.48 15.16 -10.24
C PHE A 52 3.76 14.20 -11.39
N ASP A 53 4.79 13.37 -11.26
CA ASP A 53 5.06 12.31 -12.23
C ASP A 53 4.36 11.01 -11.83
N CYS A 54 3.77 10.34 -12.80
CA CYS A 54 3.15 9.01 -12.64
C CYS A 54 3.65 8.06 -13.74
N PRO A 55 3.57 6.73 -13.52
CA PRO A 55 3.93 5.75 -14.55
C PRO A 55 3.07 5.91 -15.80
N GLU A 56 3.65 5.75 -16.99
CA GLU A 56 2.91 5.77 -18.26
C GLU A 56 1.89 4.63 -18.39
N SER A 57 2.08 3.54 -17.63
CA SER A 57 1.21 2.36 -17.67
C SER A 57 -0.09 2.51 -16.87
N VAL A 58 -0.27 3.60 -16.13
CA VAL A 58 -1.48 3.83 -15.34
C VAL A 58 -2.57 4.50 -16.14
N SER A 59 -3.81 4.33 -15.71
CA SER A 59 -4.95 5.11 -16.19
C SER A 59 -5.37 6.13 -15.13
N ILE A 60 -5.62 7.36 -15.54
CA ILE A 60 -6.08 8.43 -14.66
C ILE A 60 -7.58 8.59 -14.85
N ASP A 61 -8.32 8.43 -13.75
CA ASP A 61 -9.73 8.78 -13.67
C ASP A 61 -9.86 10.06 -12.84
N SER A 62 -10.13 11.17 -13.52
CA SER A 62 -10.41 12.43 -12.86
C SER A 62 -11.90 12.46 -12.54
N LEU A 63 -12.25 12.20 -11.29
CA LEU A 63 -13.62 12.23 -10.78
C LEU A 63 -14.15 13.68 -10.83
N ALA A 64 -14.56 14.12 -12.01
CA ALA A 64 -15.13 15.44 -12.24
C ALA A 64 -16.44 15.68 -11.43
N ASP A 65 -17.06 14.61 -10.92
CA ASP A 65 -18.38 14.64 -10.31
C ASP A 65 -18.39 14.67 -8.76
N HIS A 66 -17.26 14.50 -8.06
CA HIS A 66 -17.29 14.36 -6.60
C HIS A 66 -16.55 15.45 -5.83
N GLU A 67 -15.30 15.75 -6.13
CA GLU A 67 -14.53 16.81 -5.46
C GLU A 67 -13.56 17.45 -6.44
N VAL A 68 -13.61 18.76 -6.58
CA VAL A 68 -12.71 19.52 -7.45
C VAL A 68 -11.26 19.27 -7.03
N GLY A 69 -10.46 18.75 -7.95
CA GLY A 69 -9.05 18.46 -7.71
C GLY A 69 -8.73 17.04 -7.21
N SER A 70 -9.73 16.17 -7.04
CA SER A 70 -9.52 14.76 -6.72
C SER A 70 -9.34 13.91 -7.98
N LEU A 71 -8.60 12.82 -7.88
CA LEU A 71 -8.39 11.85 -8.97
C LEU A 71 -8.13 10.44 -8.45
N THR A 72 -8.29 9.46 -9.31
CA THR A 72 -7.89 8.07 -9.04
C THR A 72 -6.85 7.62 -10.06
N ILE A 73 -5.73 7.08 -9.59
CA ILE A 73 -4.73 6.43 -10.41
C ILE A 73 -5.02 4.92 -10.40
N LEU A 74 -5.36 4.39 -11.55
CA LEU A 74 -5.69 2.98 -11.74
C LEU A 74 -4.46 2.22 -12.23
N TYR A 75 -4.17 1.09 -11.57
CA TYR A 75 -3.14 0.11 -11.94
C TYR A 75 -3.82 -1.18 -12.42
N PRO A 76 -4.28 -1.25 -13.69
CA PRO A 76 -5.10 -2.38 -14.16
C PRO A 76 -4.39 -3.73 -14.03
N GLU A 77 -3.10 -3.78 -14.35
CA GLU A 77 -2.30 -5.01 -14.32
C GLU A 77 -2.08 -5.54 -12.89
N LEU A 78 -2.10 -4.64 -11.89
CA LEU A 78 -1.88 -4.96 -10.49
C LEU A 78 -3.18 -5.06 -9.69
N ASN A 79 -4.32 -4.82 -10.35
CA ASN A 79 -5.65 -4.79 -9.76
C ASN A 79 -5.70 -3.91 -8.50
N ALA A 80 -5.09 -2.73 -8.60
CA ALA A 80 -4.95 -1.76 -7.54
C ALA A 80 -5.40 -0.36 -8.00
N SER A 81 -5.79 0.47 -7.04
CA SER A 81 -6.24 1.84 -7.26
C SER A 81 -5.69 2.75 -6.16
N LEU A 82 -5.09 3.88 -6.56
CA LEU A 82 -4.64 4.92 -5.65
C LEU A 82 -5.65 6.08 -5.71
N TYR A 83 -6.46 6.19 -4.68
CA TYR A 83 -7.44 7.27 -4.54
C TYR A 83 -6.76 8.50 -3.97
N CYS A 84 -6.86 9.62 -4.68
CA CYS A 84 -6.24 10.88 -4.33
C CYS A 84 -7.32 11.95 -4.13
N GLY A 85 -7.39 12.51 -2.94
CA GLY A 85 -8.29 13.60 -2.58
C GLY A 85 -7.53 14.91 -2.39
N TYR A 86 -8.06 16.00 -2.93
CA TYR A 86 -7.55 17.34 -2.76
C TYR A 86 -8.55 18.22 -1.99
N VAL A 87 -8.06 18.98 -1.03
CA VAL A 87 -8.87 19.92 -0.27
C VAL A 87 -8.17 21.27 -0.21
N ARG A 88 -8.90 22.33 -0.57
CA ARG A 88 -8.46 23.70 -0.30
C ARG A 88 -8.96 24.12 1.07
N LEU A 89 -8.05 24.56 1.92
CA LEU A 89 -8.31 24.94 3.30
C LEU A 89 -8.34 26.46 3.41
N HIS A 90 -9.14 26.97 4.33
CA HIS A 90 -9.29 28.41 4.53
C HIS A 90 -8.72 28.91 5.87
N THR A 91 -8.45 27.98 6.80
CA THR A 91 -7.92 28.28 8.13
C THR A 91 -6.94 27.20 8.58
N LEU A 92 -6.00 27.56 9.47
CA LEU A 92 -5.09 26.61 10.09
C LEU A 92 -5.81 25.55 10.94
N ASP A 93 -6.92 25.93 11.60
CA ASP A 93 -7.76 24.99 12.36
C ASP A 93 -8.34 23.87 11.46
N GLN A 94 -8.71 24.20 10.20
CA GLN A 94 -9.12 23.18 9.24
C GLN A 94 -7.97 22.25 8.85
N LEU A 95 -6.76 22.79 8.71
CA LEU A 95 -5.57 21.98 8.43
C LEU A 95 -5.30 21.00 9.59
N GLU A 96 -5.26 21.49 10.82
CA GLU A 96 -5.04 20.65 12.00
C GLU A 96 -6.08 19.54 12.10
N LYS A 97 -7.35 19.86 11.96
CA LYS A 97 -8.44 18.87 11.96
C LYS A 97 -8.30 17.81 10.86
N SER A 98 -7.93 18.24 9.65
CA SER A 98 -7.72 17.31 8.54
C SER A 98 -6.54 16.37 8.78
N LEU A 99 -5.43 16.87 9.35
CA LEU A 99 -4.28 16.05 9.72
C LEU A 99 -4.60 15.09 10.89
N GLU A 100 -5.38 15.53 11.88
CA GLU A 100 -5.87 14.67 12.95
C GLU A 100 -6.79 13.57 12.41
N GLU A 101 -7.67 13.89 11.47
CA GLU A 101 -8.52 12.90 10.80
C GLU A 101 -7.69 11.83 10.09
N VAL A 102 -6.64 12.21 9.35
CA VAL A 102 -5.73 11.26 8.71
C VAL A 102 -5.12 10.32 9.75
N ARG A 103 -4.56 10.85 10.84
CA ARG A 103 -3.98 10.04 11.92
C ARG A 103 -5.01 9.12 12.56
N TYR A 104 -6.22 9.63 12.80
CA TYR A 104 -7.31 8.83 13.36
C TYR A 104 -7.66 7.66 12.45
N LEU A 105 -7.80 7.89 11.13
CA LEU A 105 -8.12 6.84 10.17
C LEU A 105 -7.03 5.77 10.07
N LEU A 106 -5.75 6.15 10.20
CA LEU A 106 -4.63 5.20 10.27
C LEU A 106 -4.78 4.25 11.46
N THR A 107 -5.15 4.76 12.64
CA THR A 107 -5.31 3.95 13.86
C THR A 107 -6.57 3.09 13.85
N LYS A 108 -7.55 3.40 13.01
CA LYS A 108 -8.82 2.65 12.90
C LYS A 108 -8.72 1.46 11.94
N GLN A 109 -7.67 1.34 11.17
CA GLN A 109 -7.50 0.18 10.30
C GLN A 109 -7.33 -1.10 11.12
N GLN A 110 -8.15 -2.10 10.79
CA GLN A 110 -8.10 -3.40 11.44
C GLN A 110 -6.89 -4.19 10.94
N LYS A 111 -6.36 -5.07 11.80
CA LYS A 111 -5.28 -6.02 11.49
C LYS A 111 -3.93 -5.38 11.08
N VAL A 112 -3.71 -4.12 11.41
CA VAL A 112 -2.40 -3.49 11.25
C VAL A 112 -1.47 -4.00 12.34
N VAL A 113 -0.29 -4.50 11.93
CA VAL A 113 0.77 -5.00 12.82
C VAL A 113 1.75 -3.88 13.16
N SER A 114 2.11 -3.09 12.18
CA SER A 114 2.99 -1.92 12.35
C SER A 114 2.72 -0.86 11.30
N ILE A 115 3.02 0.38 11.65
CA ILE A 115 2.98 1.55 10.78
C ILE A 115 4.39 2.14 10.73
N GLU A 116 4.94 2.27 9.54
CA GLU A 116 6.18 2.99 9.26
C GLU A 116 5.81 4.35 8.69
N GLU A 117 6.28 5.43 9.31
CA GLU A 117 6.09 6.80 8.84
C GLU A 117 7.39 7.33 8.27
N ARG A 118 7.33 7.93 7.08
CA ARG A 118 8.43 8.64 6.42
C ARG A 118 7.99 10.07 6.17
N GLN A 119 8.83 11.03 6.53
CA GLN A 119 8.56 12.44 6.35
C GLN A 119 9.46 13.00 5.25
N TYR A 120 8.89 13.85 4.40
CA TYR A 120 9.57 14.53 3.31
C TYR A 120 9.29 16.03 3.44
N GLU A 121 10.30 16.84 3.17
CA GLU A 121 10.21 18.29 3.23
C GLU A 121 10.96 18.89 2.05
N ASP A 122 10.30 19.77 1.32
CA ASP A 122 10.90 20.67 0.32
C ASP A 122 10.46 22.10 0.64
N VAL A 123 11.33 22.81 1.34
CA VAL A 123 11.04 24.16 1.84
C VAL A 123 10.87 25.14 0.69
N ASP A 124 11.63 24.98 -0.39
CA ASP A 124 11.58 25.87 -1.56
C ASP A 124 10.26 25.79 -2.30
N SER A 125 9.68 24.59 -2.35
CA SER A 125 8.37 24.32 -2.96
C SER A 125 7.21 24.43 -2.00
N HIS A 126 7.45 24.76 -0.71
CA HIS A 126 6.45 24.70 0.37
C HIS A 126 5.70 23.36 0.38
N LEU A 127 6.43 22.27 0.33
CA LEU A 127 5.88 20.91 0.32
C LEU A 127 6.32 20.16 1.57
N TYR A 128 5.34 19.71 2.33
CA TYR A 128 5.52 18.86 3.51
C TYR A 128 4.68 17.60 3.30
N ALA A 129 5.31 16.45 3.43
CA ALA A 129 4.63 15.18 3.19
C ALA A 129 4.91 14.16 4.30
N SER A 130 3.89 13.39 4.65
CA SER A 130 4.02 12.17 5.45
C SER A 130 3.51 10.98 4.64
N LEU A 131 4.34 9.95 4.53
CA LEU A 131 4.03 8.69 3.88
C LEU A 131 3.94 7.60 4.96
N TYR A 132 2.85 6.86 4.98
CA TYR A 132 2.56 5.79 5.93
C TYR A 132 2.53 4.45 5.19
N VAL A 133 3.38 3.53 5.62
CA VAL A 133 3.41 2.15 5.13
C VAL A 133 2.91 1.23 6.24
N LEU A 134 1.75 0.60 6.01
CA LEU A 134 1.07 -0.24 6.97
C LEU A 134 1.36 -1.71 6.66
N LYS A 135 1.82 -2.46 7.66
CA LYS A 135 2.04 -3.90 7.56
C LYS A 135 0.93 -4.67 8.26
N GLY A 136 0.56 -5.80 7.70
CA GLY A 136 -0.54 -6.64 8.16
C GLY A 136 -1.62 -6.81 7.10
N ASP A 137 -2.72 -7.48 7.44
CA ASP A 137 -3.88 -7.67 6.56
C ASP A 137 -4.76 -6.42 6.50
N CYS A 138 -4.15 -5.25 6.30
CA CYS A 138 -4.84 -3.97 6.23
C CYS A 138 -5.46 -3.72 4.86
N VAL A 139 -6.51 -2.91 4.84
CA VAL A 139 -7.26 -2.60 3.59
C VAL A 139 -6.47 -1.66 2.69
N SER A 140 -5.71 -0.73 3.28
CA SER A 140 -4.92 0.27 2.56
C SER A 140 -3.48 0.28 3.10
N PRO A 141 -2.56 -0.44 2.45
CA PRO A 141 -1.18 -0.61 2.95
C PRO A 141 -0.29 0.63 2.74
N ILE A 142 -0.66 1.53 1.83
CA ILE A 142 0.08 2.78 1.59
C ILE A 142 -0.89 3.93 1.68
N GLN A 143 -0.56 4.92 2.51
CA GLN A 143 -1.28 6.18 2.61
C GLN A 143 -0.30 7.33 2.69
N PHE A 144 -0.68 8.50 2.21
CA PHE A 144 0.14 9.68 2.32
C PHE A 144 -0.72 10.95 2.45
N VAL A 145 -0.09 11.98 2.97
CA VAL A 145 -0.64 13.34 3.01
C VAL A 145 0.45 14.34 2.67
N LEU A 146 0.10 15.30 1.80
CA LEU A 146 0.95 16.41 1.41
C LEU A 146 0.22 17.71 1.72
N THR A 147 0.95 18.73 2.15
CA THR A 147 0.40 20.06 2.46
C THR A 147 1.42 21.16 2.17
N ASP A 148 0.92 22.35 1.88
CA ASP A 148 1.74 23.57 1.86
C ASP A 148 1.85 24.23 3.25
N SER A 149 1.27 23.60 4.28
CA SER A 149 1.17 24.08 5.66
C SER A 149 0.32 25.36 5.82
N ILE A 150 -0.42 25.78 4.79
CA ILE A 150 -1.21 27.01 4.79
C ILE A 150 -2.66 26.75 4.36
N SER A 151 -2.85 26.26 3.13
CA SER A 151 -4.16 26.32 2.46
C SER A 151 -4.48 25.11 1.58
N GLN A 152 -3.55 24.19 1.41
CA GLN A 152 -3.71 23.05 0.51
C GLN A 152 -3.37 21.75 1.21
N LEU A 153 -4.19 20.75 0.98
CA LEU A 153 -3.97 19.40 1.46
C LEU A 153 -4.31 18.43 0.33
N PHE A 154 -3.38 17.53 0.03
CA PHE A 154 -3.55 16.42 -0.89
C PHE A 154 -3.25 15.11 -0.15
N ARG A 155 -4.14 14.16 -0.23
CA ARG A 155 -4.00 12.86 0.44
C ARG A 155 -4.22 11.74 -0.54
N GLY A 156 -3.54 10.62 -0.33
CA GLY A 156 -3.75 9.42 -1.14
C GLY A 156 -3.80 8.17 -0.29
N ALA A 157 -4.54 7.18 -0.79
CA ALA A 157 -4.65 5.87 -0.17
C ALA A 157 -4.74 4.78 -1.24
N LEU A 158 -3.86 3.79 -1.14
CA LEU A 158 -3.80 2.64 -2.06
C LEU A 158 -4.76 1.56 -1.61
N TYR A 159 -5.57 1.06 -2.53
CA TYR A 159 -6.48 -0.07 -2.32
C TYR A 159 -6.27 -1.13 -3.39
N TYR A 160 -6.48 -2.40 -2.99
CA TYR A 160 -6.58 -3.50 -3.93
C TYR A 160 -8.05 -3.84 -4.20
N ASN A 161 -8.38 -4.14 -5.45
CA ASN A 161 -9.76 -4.49 -5.87
C ASN A 161 -10.13 -5.95 -5.54
N PHE A 162 -9.43 -6.56 -4.57
CA PHE A 162 -9.67 -7.89 -4.03
C PHE A 162 -9.35 -7.86 -2.53
N GLN A 163 -9.78 -8.91 -1.80
CA GLN A 163 -9.43 -9.01 -0.38
C GLN A 163 -7.95 -9.42 -0.24
N PRO A 164 -7.07 -8.51 0.19
CA PRO A 164 -5.65 -8.81 0.28
C PRO A 164 -5.33 -9.69 1.49
N SER A 165 -4.31 -10.54 1.35
CA SER A 165 -3.58 -11.08 2.48
C SER A 165 -2.17 -10.50 2.49
N ALA A 166 -1.66 -10.13 3.65
CA ALA A 166 -0.37 -9.43 3.79
C ALA A 166 0.76 -10.10 2.98
N ASP A 167 0.84 -11.42 3.09
CA ASP A 167 1.87 -12.20 2.40
C ASP A 167 1.76 -12.15 0.86
N SER A 168 0.54 -12.09 0.33
CA SER A 168 0.34 -12.14 -1.13
C SER A 168 0.54 -10.79 -1.80
N ILE A 169 0.30 -9.69 -1.10
CA ILE A 169 0.41 -8.33 -1.66
C ILE A 169 1.75 -7.66 -1.39
N ALA A 170 2.59 -8.19 -0.49
CA ALA A 170 3.83 -7.54 -0.09
C ALA A 170 4.74 -7.14 -1.29
N PRO A 171 5.01 -8.01 -2.28
CA PRO A 171 5.84 -7.64 -3.43
C PRO A 171 5.21 -6.55 -4.31
N VAL A 172 3.88 -6.60 -4.49
CA VAL A 172 3.15 -5.57 -5.27
C VAL A 172 3.14 -4.24 -4.52
N THR A 173 2.93 -4.30 -3.21
CA THR A 173 2.96 -3.11 -2.35
C THR A 173 4.34 -2.43 -2.37
N GLU A 174 5.42 -3.22 -2.31
CA GLU A 174 6.79 -2.69 -2.40
C GLU A 174 7.09 -2.05 -3.77
N TYR A 175 6.52 -2.61 -4.84
CA TYR A 175 6.62 -2.02 -6.17
C TYR A 175 5.86 -0.69 -6.25
N LEU A 176 4.58 -0.68 -5.83
CA LEU A 176 3.73 0.52 -5.86
C LEU A 176 4.21 1.61 -4.89
N LEU A 177 4.92 1.24 -3.83
CA LEU A 177 5.55 2.19 -2.91
C LEU A 177 6.53 3.11 -3.63
N LYS A 178 7.32 2.59 -4.58
CA LYS A 178 8.26 3.38 -5.38
C LYS A 178 7.55 4.40 -6.26
N ASP A 179 6.39 4.04 -6.81
CA ASP A 179 5.59 4.97 -7.60
C ASP A 179 5.01 6.10 -6.74
N VAL A 180 4.57 5.77 -5.51
CA VAL A 180 4.11 6.78 -4.55
C VAL A 180 5.24 7.67 -4.06
N GLU A 181 6.43 7.13 -3.80
CA GLU A 181 7.61 7.92 -3.46
C GLU A 181 7.98 8.87 -4.61
N LYS A 182 7.96 8.38 -5.85
CA LYS A 182 8.20 9.21 -7.05
C LYS A 182 7.17 10.32 -7.19
N LEU A 183 5.89 10.02 -6.95
CA LEU A 183 4.82 11.01 -6.91
C LEU A 183 5.15 12.11 -5.88
N ILE A 184 5.50 11.76 -4.64
CA ILE A 184 5.84 12.71 -3.57
C ILE A 184 7.03 13.58 -3.95
N GLU A 185 8.11 12.99 -4.47
CA GLU A 185 9.33 13.69 -4.87
C GLU A 185 9.10 14.73 -5.98
N THR A 186 8.22 14.40 -6.92
CA THR A 186 7.95 15.25 -8.09
C THR A 186 6.74 16.16 -7.92
N PHE A 187 6.03 16.03 -6.80
CA PHE A 187 4.83 16.82 -6.54
C PHE A 187 5.12 18.32 -6.48
N ARG A 188 4.26 19.12 -7.13
CA ARG A 188 4.33 20.58 -7.12
C ARG A 188 2.93 21.19 -7.10
N TRP A 189 2.73 22.14 -6.24
CA TRP A 189 1.55 23.00 -6.26
C TRP A 189 1.59 23.92 -7.47
N LYS A 190 0.48 24.03 -8.18
CA LYS A 190 0.32 25.05 -9.24
C LYS A 190 -0.19 26.35 -8.60
N LYS A 191 0.29 27.50 -9.13
CA LYS A 191 -0.12 28.84 -8.70
C LYS A 191 -1.45 29.25 -9.32
#